data_afb49a3b86cc3c353057fad98b7b9680
#
_entry.id   afb49a3b86cc3c353057fad98b7b9680
#
_cell.length_a   1.000
_cell.length_b   1.000
_cell.length_c   1.000
_cell.angle_alpha   90.00
_cell.angle_beta   90.00
_cell.angle_gamma   90.00
#
_symmetry.space_group_name_H-M   'P 1'
#
loop_
_entity.id
_entity.type
_entity.pdbx_description
1 polymer ?
#
loop_
_entity_poly.entity_id
_entity_poly.type
_entity_poly.pdbx_seq_one_letter_code
_entity_poly.pdbx_strand_id
1 'polypeptide(L)'
;EKTTTFTNEIFKKAQSEGKTVVINSWNKTCYTCGKQVKILDQAQKEFNNILFLSFEQTKDKEIAKLLGIEYWTTIVVYKNNKEIARTIGQTEKSEIYKLIKS
;
A
#
# COMPACT_ATOMS: atom_id res chain seq x y z
N GLU A 1 -6.42 -9.05 11.86
CA GLU A 1 -5.49 -9.58 10.87
C GLU A 1 -5.81 -9.04 9.47
N LYS A 2 -4.79 -8.61 8.76
CA LYS A 2 -4.95 -8.05 7.42
C LYS A 2 -5.17 -9.17 6.40
N THR A 3 -5.96 -8.88 5.37
CA THR A 3 -6.16 -9.82 4.26
C THR A 3 -5.68 -9.16 2.97
N THR A 4 -5.43 -9.98 1.95
CA THR A 4 -5.06 -9.47 0.63
C THR A 4 -6.28 -8.82 -0.01
N THR A 5 -6.18 -7.54 -0.34
CA THR A 5 -7.26 -6.81 -1.01
C THR A 5 -6.88 -6.40 -2.43
N PHE A 6 -5.61 -6.48 -2.78
CA PHE A 6 -5.13 -6.14 -4.12
C PHE A 6 -5.63 -7.15 -5.15
N THR A 7 -6.20 -6.65 -6.23
CA THR A 7 -6.42 -7.44 -7.45
C THR A 7 -5.99 -6.57 -8.62
N ASN A 8 -5.58 -7.21 -9.70
CA ASN A 8 -5.16 -6.51 -10.91
C ASN A 8 -6.30 -5.67 -11.47
N GLU A 9 -7.52 -6.19 -11.42
CA GLU A 9 -8.72 -5.50 -11.92
C GLU A 9 -9.00 -4.23 -11.15
N ILE A 10 -9.00 -4.30 -9.81
CA ILE A 10 -9.25 -3.14 -8.95
C ILE A 10 -8.17 -2.09 -9.17
N PHE A 11 -6.92 -2.52 -9.25
CA PHE A 11 -5.80 -1.62 -9.45
C PHE A 11 -5.89 -0.88 -10.79
N LYS A 12 -6.12 -1.63 -11.86
CA LYS A 12 -6.23 -1.03 -13.21
C LYS A 12 -7.42 -0.09 -13.32
N LYS A 13 -8.55 -0.47 -12.71
CA LYS A 13 -9.73 0.38 -12.71
C LYS A 13 -9.48 1.70 -12.00
N ALA A 14 -8.86 1.65 -10.83
CA ALA A 14 -8.54 2.85 -10.07
C ALA A 14 -7.61 3.78 -10.85
N GLN A 15 -6.62 3.19 -11.52
CA GLN A 15 -5.69 3.96 -12.35
C GLN A 15 -6.40 4.61 -13.52
N SER A 16 -7.32 3.90 -14.16
CA SER A 16 -8.07 4.45 -15.30
C SER A 16 -8.98 5.59 -14.88
N GLU A 17 -9.40 5.60 -13.61
CA GLU A 17 -10.24 6.67 -13.05
C GLU A 17 -9.42 7.83 -12.46
N GLY A 18 -8.11 7.75 -12.56
CA GLY A 18 -7.22 8.80 -12.03
C GLY A 18 -7.13 8.83 -10.52
N LYS A 19 -7.49 7.75 -9.83
CA LYS A 19 -7.42 7.70 -8.38
C LYS A 19 -6.00 7.51 -7.88
N THR A 20 -5.72 8.07 -6.71
CA THR A 20 -4.50 7.76 -5.98
C THR A 20 -4.69 6.39 -5.32
N VAL A 21 -3.69 5.52 -5.45
CA VAL A 21 -3.71 4.17 -4.89
C VAL A 21 -2.53 4.00 -3.96
N VAL A 22 -2.78 3.56 -2.75
CA VAL A 22 -1.74 3.25 -1.76
C VAL A 22 -1.73 1.73 -1.57
N ILE A 23 -0.58 1.13 -1.76
CA ILE A 23 -0.42 -0.32 -1.66
C ILE A 23 0.62 -0.62 -0.59
N ASN A 24 0.30 -1.53 0.34
CA ASN A 24 1.28 -1.96 1.33
C ASN A 24 1.49 -3.46 1.28
N SER A 25 2.76 -3.87 1.43
CA SER A 25 3.10 -5.27 1.57
C SER A 25 3.30 -5.57 3.05
N TRP A 26 2.80 -6.72 3.50
CA TRP A 26 2.85 -7.13 4.89
C TRP A 26 3.15 -8.61 5.01
N ASN A 27 3.39 -9.06 6.24
CA ASN A 27 3.58 -10.48 6.53
C ASN A 27 3.05 -10.77 7.93
N LYS A 28 2.55 -11.97 8.15
CA LYS A 28 1.94 -12.37 9.42
C LYS A 28 2.87 -12.24 10.62
N THR A 29 4.16 -12.48 10.41
CA THR A 29 5.15 -12.46 11.48
C THR A 29 5.89 -11.14 11.58
N CYS A 30 5.50 -10.15 10.81
CA CYS A 30 6.20 -8.87 10.73
C CYS A 30 5.63 -7.89 11.75
N TYR A 31 6.36 -7.62 12.82
CA TYR A 31 5.95 -6.68 13.85
C TYR A 31 5.78 -5.26 13.31
N THR A 32 6.76 -4.83 12.51
CA THR A 32 6.75 -3.49 11.90
C THR A 32 5.57 -3.30 10.95
N CYS A 33 5.16 -4.37 10.26
CA CYS A 33 3.98 -4.32 9.39
C CYS A 33 2.72 -4.02 10.19
N GLY A 34 2.60 -4.55 11.41
CA GLY A 34 1.47 -4.28 12.27
C GLY A 34 1.34 -2.80 12.61
N LYS A 35 2.46 -2.13 12.85
CA LYS A 35 2.46 -0.68 13.10
C LYS A 35 2.01 0.09 11.88
N GLN A 36 2.52 -0.27 10.70
CA GLN A 36 2.12 0.36 9.45
C GLN A 36 0.63 0.18 9.17
N VAL A 37 0.13 -1.04 9.39
CA VAL A 37 -1.27 -1.36 9.14
C VAL A 37 -2.19 -0.47 9.97
N LYS A 38 -1.86 -0.24 11.24
CA LYS A 38 -2.66 0.64 12.10
C LYS A 38 -2.71 2.07 11.54
N ILE A 39 -1.57 2.57 11.08
CA ILE A 39 -1.48 3.92 10.51
C ILE A 39 -2.29 4.00 9.22
N LEU A 40 -2.16 2.99 8.37
CA LEU A 40 -2.87 2.96 7.09
C LEU A 40 -4.37 2.79 7.27
N ASP A 41 -4.80 2.02 8.27
CA ASP A 41 -6.22 1.87 8.58
C ASP A 41 -6.82 3.21 9.01
N GLN A 42 -6.08 4.01 9.78
CA GLN A 42 -6.51 5.34 10.15
C GLN A 42 -6.54 6.27 8.93
N ALA A 43 -5.51 6.22 8.10
CA ALA A 43 -5.43 7.02 6.89
C ALA A 43 -6.60 6.73 5.96
N GLN A 44 -7.00 5.48 5.85
CA GLN A 44 -8.12 5.06 5.01
C GLN A 44 -9.42 5.72 5.45
N LYS A 45 -9.59 5.96 6.74
CA LYS A 45 -10.77 6.64 7.27
C LYS A 45 -10.74 8.13 6.99
N GLU A 46 -9.54 8.72 6.89
CA GLU A 46 -9.36 10.15 6.70
C GLU A 46 -9.32 10.57 5.23
N PHE A 47 -8.83 9.69 4.35
CA PHE A 47 -8.68 9.99 2.92
C PHE A 47 -9.70 9.19 2.11
N ASN A 48 -10.90 9.73 1.98
CA ASN A 48 -12.03 9.05 1.33
C ASN A 48 -11.84 8.83 -0.17
N ASN A 49 -11.02 9.62 -0.81
CA ASN A 49 -10.82 9.58 -2.27
C ASN A 49 -9.59 8.79 -2.68
N ILE A 50 -8.96 8.09 -1.75
CA ILE A 50 -7.77 7.28 -2.01
C ILE A 50 -8.13 5.81 -1.81
N LEU A 51 -7.68 4.97 -2.74
CA LEU A 51 -7.88 3.53 -2.64
C LEU A 51 -6.68 2.91 -1.93
N PHE A 52 -6.94 2.17 -0.85
CA PHE A 52 -5.91 1.48 -0.08
C PHE A 52 -6.01 -0.02 -0.33
N LEU A 53 -4.91 -0.60 -0.80
CA LEU A 53 -4.83 -2.03 -1.12
C LEU A 53 -3.66 -2.65 -0.38
N SER A 54 -3.73 -3.95 -0.13
CA SER A 54 -2.69 -4.68 0.58
C SER A 54 -2.51 -6.08 0.04
N PHE A 55 -1.33 -6.63 0.24
CA PHE A 55 -1.04 -8.02 -0.10
C PHE A 55 0.02 -8.57 0.84
N GLU A 56 0.07 -9.90 0.96
CA GLU A 56 1.05 -10.56 1.81
C GLU A 56 2.29 -10.92 0.99
N GLN A 57 3.43 -10.38 1.37
CA GLN A 57 4.65 -10.46 0.56
C GLN A 57 5.09 -11.89 0.24
N THR A 58 5.00 -12.79 1.20
CA THR A 58 5.47 -14.17 0.99
C THR A 58 4.45 -15.07 0.33
N LYS A 59 3.17 -14.78 0.50
CA LYS A 59 2.08 -15.56 -0.07
C LYS A 59 1.73 -15.13 -1.49
N ASP A 60 1.63 -13.81 -1.70
CA ASP A 60 1.16 -13.24 -2.96
C ASP A 60 2.34 -12.83 -3.85
N LYS A 61 3.16 -13.80 -4.20
CA LYS A 61 4.41 -13.56 -4.94
C LYS A 61 4.21 -12.92 -6.31
N GLU A 62 3.12 -13.22 -6.97
CA GLU A 62 2.84 -12.65 -8.28
C GLU A 62 2.51 -11.17 -8.19
N ILE A 63 1.80 -10.77 -7.14
CA ILE A 63 1.49 -9.36 -6.89
C ILE A 63 2.79 -8.60 -6.59
N ALA A 64 3.62 -9.18 -5.73
CA ALA A 64 4.91 -8.59 -5.39
C ALA A 64 5.76 -8.36 -6.64
N LYS A 65 5.81 -9.36 -7.52
CA LYS A 65 6.57 -9.29 -8.76
C LYS A 65 6.00 -8.21 -9.71
N LEU A 66 4.69 -8.18 -9.85
CA LEU A 66 4.02 -7.20 -10.70
C LEU A 66 4.36 -5.77 -10.28
N LEU A 67 4.41 -5.52 -8.98
CA LEU A 67 4.64 -4.19 -8.43
C LEU A 67 6.13 -3.90 -8.17
N GLY A 68 7.00 -4.88 -8.38
CA GLY A 68 8.43 -4.72 -8.10
C GLY A 68 8.73 -4.52 -6.62
N ILE A 69 7.93 -5.13 -5.75
CA ILE A 69 8.11 -5.02 -4.30
C ILE A 69 8.83 -6.26 -3.80
N GLU A 70 9.97 -6.07 -3.15
CA GLU A 70 10.83 -7.17 -2.70
C GLU A 70 10.83 -7.36 -1.18
N TYR A 71 10.32 -6.39 -0.41
CA TYR A 71 10.41 -6.41 1.05
C TYR A 71 9.06 -6.21 1.72
N TRP A 72 8.91 -6.79 2.91
CA TRP A 72 7.79 -6.48 3.81
C TRP A 72 7.84 -4.99 4.16
N THR A 73 6.76 -4.48 4.72
CA THR A 73 6.66 -3.09 5.18
C THR A 73 6.94 -2.06 4.09
N THR A 74 6.74 -2.43 2.83
CA THR A 74 6.84 -1.50 1.72
C THR A 74 5.49 -0.82 1.50
N ILE A 75 5.51 0.50 1.38
CA ILE A 75 4.34 1.28 1.01
C ILE A 75 4.65 1.97 -0.30
N VAL A 76 3.78 1.80 -1.29
CA VAL A 76 3.94 2.39 -2.61
C VAL A 76 2.70 3.24 -2.92
N VAL A 77 2.91 4.42 -3.46
CA VAL A 77 1.82 5.33 -3.84
C VAL A 77 1.84 5.50 -5.36
N TYR A 78 0.69 5.22 -5.98
CA TYR A 78 0.48 5.44 -7.41
C TYR A 78 -0.48 6.59 -7.61
N LYS A 79 -0.19 7.42 -8.60
CA LYS A 79 -1.04 8.54 -8.98
C LYS A 79 -0.92 8.75 -10.49
N ASN A 80 -2.05 8.91 -11.16
CA ASN A 80 -2.08 9.08 -12.62
C ASN A 80 -1.32 7.97 -13.34
N ASN A 81 -1.53 6.74 -12.90
CA ASN A 81 -0.94 5.54 -13.51
C ASN A 81 0.60 5.47 -13.37
N LYS A 82 1.16 6.18 -12.37
CA LYS A 82 2.60 6.19 -12.11
C LYS A 82 2.88 5.98 -10.64
N GLU A 83 3.95 5.24 -10.34
CA GLU A 83 4.46 5.17 -8.99
C GLU A 83 5.14 6.52 -8.67
N ILE A 84 4.61 7.24 -7.68
CA ILE A 84 5.13 8.56 -7.33
C ILE A 84 5.94 8.55 -6.05
N ALA A 85 5.78 7.54 -5.21
CA ALA A 85 6.51 7.46 -3.95
C ALA A 85 6.58 6.02 -3.45
N ARG A 86 7.64 5.71 -2.72
CA ARG A 86 7.85 4.38 -2.15
C ARG A 86 8.67 4.52 -0.87
N THR A 87 8.30 3.75 0.16
CA THR A 87 9.08 3.69 1.39
C THR A 87 9.12 2.25 1.91
N ILE A 88 10.17 1.90 2.61
CA ILE A 88 10.34 0.58 3.21
C ILE A 88 10.63 0.76 4.69
N GLY A 89 9.83 0.09 5.53
CA GLY A 89 10.05 0.11 6.99
C GLY A 89 9.62 1.36 7.70
N GLN A 90 8.91 2.26 7.05
CA GLN A 90 8.47 3.52 7.68
C GLN A 90 7.34 3.26 8.68
N THR A 91 7.50 3.75 9.91
CA THR A 91 6.50 3.61 10.98
C THR A 91 6.09 4.93 11.62
N GLU A 92 6.55 6.04 11.06
CA GLU A 92 6.16 7.37 11.54
C GLU A 92 4.90 7.83 10.82
N LYS A 93 3.83 8.08 11.56
CA LYS A 93 2.55 8.50 10.98
C LYS A 93 2.69 9.74 10.11
N SER A 94 3.41 10.74 10.57
CA SER A 94 3.58 11.99 9.82
C SER A 94 4.28 11.76 8.48
N GLU A 95 5.27 10.88 8.44
CA GLU A 95 6.00 10.57 7.22
C GLU A 95 5.16 9.75 6.24
N ILE A 96 4.37 8.81 6.75
CA ILE A 96 3.46 8.02 5.92
C ILE A 96 2.38 8.93 5.31
N TYR A 97 1.79 9.80 6.12
CA TYR A 97 0.78 10.75 5.63
C TYR A 97 1.35 11.70 4.59
N LYS A 98 2.58 12.17 4.79
CA LYS A 98 3.28 13.02 3.83
C LYS A 98 3.46 12.29 2.49
N LEU A 99 3.84 11.02 2.54
CA LEU A 99 3.99 10.19 1.36
C LEU A 99 2.67 10.06 0.60
N ILE A 100 1.59 9.79 1.32
CA ILE A 100 0.25 9.64 0.74
C ILE A 100 -0.21 10.91 0.04
N LYS A 101 0.14 12.06 0.58
CA LYS A 101 -0.24 13.36 0.03
C LYS A 101 0.64 13.86 -1.10
N SER A 102 1.73 13.18 -1.36
CA SER A 102 2.71 13.63 -2.38
C SER A 102 2.20 13.55 -3.82
#